data_f64fa04944b06ae4eb4f6a7ec8caafa6
#
_entry.id   f64fa04944b06ae4eb4f6a7ec8caafa6
#
_cell.length_a   1.000
_cell.length_b   1.000
_cell.length_c   1.000
_cell.angle_alpha   90.00
_cell.angle_beta   90.00
_cell.angle_gamma   90.00
#
_symmetry.space_group_name_H-M   'P 1'
#
loop_
_entity.id
_entity.type
_entity.pdbx_description
1 polymer ?
#
loop_
_entity_poly.entity_id
_entity_poly.type
_entity_poly.pdbx_seq_one_letter_code
_entity_poly.pdbx_strand_id
1 'polypeptide(L)'
;MNKTAKDLIYLLTCAVNGLAPDTARAQAMDMEKLYQLAKAHTLRAAVFIALRSAGVQDRSFQQAYNKAVRKNVMLDVERTAIFERFEQQGIWYMSLKGSILKELYPENGMREMADNDVLYDSTKQSEVKKIMLSMGYSAESVGKTHHD
;
A
#
# COMPACT_ATOMS: atom_id res chain seq x y z
N MET A 1 16.21 20.52 7.76
CA MET A 1 14.99 19.99 7.12
C MET A 1 14.25 21.16 6.48
N ASN A 2 13.93 21.07 5.18
CA ASN A 2 13.25 22.16 4.44
C ASN A 2 11.76 22.26 4.82
N LYS A 3 11.09 23.36 4.39
CA LYS A 3 9.68 23.63 4.72
C LYS A 3 8.78 22.48 4.24
N THR A 4 8.92 22.03 3.00
CA THR A 4 8.09 20.96 2.42
C THR A 4 8.17 19.65 3.21
N ALA A 5 9.36 19.28 3.68
CA ALA A 5 9.52 18.08 4.52
C ALA A 5 8.83 18.22 5.88
N LYS A 6 8.87 19.42 6.48
CA LYS A 6 8.13 19.68 7.72
C LYS A 6 6.62 19.62 7.51
N ASP A 7 6.13 20.14 6.39
CA ASP A 7 4.72 20.11 6.02
C ASP A 7 4.25 18.67 5.73
N LEU A 8 5.07 17.86 5.04
CA LEU A 8 4.77 16.44 4.83
C LEU A 8 4.65 15.69 6.16
N ILE A 9 5.63 15.83 7.06
CA ILE A 9 5.60 15.16 8.37
C ILE A 9 4.38 15.60 9.18
N TYR A 10 4.05 16.89 9.17
CA TYR A 10 2.88 17.40 9.87
C TYR A 10 1.57 16.75 9.36
N LEU A 11 1.38 16.69 8.04
CA LEU A 11 0.19 16.07 7.45
C LEU A 11 0.12 14.56 7.75
N LEU A 12 1.26 13.86 7.66
CA LEU A 12 1.31 12.44 8.00
C LEU A 12 1.00 12.19 9.48
N THR A 13 1.51 13.04 10.37
CA THR A 13 1.18 12.96 11.81
C THR A 13 -0.31 13.13 12.04
N CYS A 14 -0.94 14.08 11.38
CA CYS A 14 -2.39 14.25 11.46
C CYS A 14 -3.13 13.03 10.91
N ALA A 15 -2.76 12.55 9.71
CA ALA A 15 -3.42 11.42 9.07
C ALA A 15 -3.38 10.14 9.93
N VAL A 16 -2.19 9.78 10.43
CA VAL A 16 -2.00 8.55 11.22
C VAL A 16 -2.74 8.60 12.57
N ASN A 17 -2.86 9.79 13.15
CA ASN A 17 -3.56 9.96 14.42
C ASN A 17 -5.04 10.32 14.26
N GLY A 18 -5.59 10.34 13.03
CA GLY A 18 -6.98 10.70 12.80
C GLY A 18 -7.31 12.16 13.14
N LEU A 19 -6.32 13.05 13.09
CA LEU A 19 -6.46 14.48 13.40
C LEU A 19 -6.67 15.28 12.11
N ALA A 20 -7.51 16.31 12.18
CA ALA A 20 -7.62 17.28 11.10
C ALA A 20 -6.47 18.29 11.20
N PRO A 21 -5.70 18.52 10.11
CA PRO A 21 -4.73 19.59 10.06
C PRO A 21 -5.39 20.97 10.15
N ASP A 22 -4.65 21.97 10.60
CA ASP A 22 -5.07 23.36 10.49
C ASP A 22 -5.28 23.75 9.01
N THR A 23 -6.48 24.21 8.69
CA THR A 23 -6.90 24.50 7.31
C THR A 23 -6.06 25.59 6.67
N ALA A 24 -5.79 26.69 7.40
CA ALA A 24 -5.02 27.82 6.87
C ALA A 24 -3.57 27.40 6.56
N ARG A 25 -2.97 26.62 7.46
CA ARG A 25 -1.64 26.05 7.25
C ARG A 25 -1.61 25.10 6.04
N ALA A 26 -2.60 24.23 5.90
CA ALA A 26 -2.68 23.28 4.78
C ALA A 26 -2.84 24.02 3.44
N GLN A 27 -3.67 25.06 3.38
CA GLN A 27 -3.86 25.90 2.18
C GLN A 27 -2.60 26.68 1.79
N ALA A 28 -1.74 27.03 2.76
CA ALA A 28 -0.49 27.77 2.52
C ALA A 28 0.69 26.90 2.08
N MET A 29 0.47 25.58 1.90
CA MET A 29 1.50 24.64 1.45
C MET A 29 1.73 24.71 -0.06
N ASP A 30 2.96 24.47 -0.50
CA ASP A 30 3.31 24.29 -1.92
C ASP A 30 2.90 22.88 -2.36
N MET A 31 1.70 22.75 -2.92
CA MET A 31 1.10 21.46 -3.27
C MET A 31 1.93 20.68 -4.31
N GLU A 32 2.57 21.37 -5.27
CA GLU A 32 3.41 20.72 -6.28
C GLU A 32 4.64 20.08 -5.63
N LYS A 33 5.40 20.83 -4.83
CA LYS A 33 6.57 20.26 -4.12
C LYS A 33 6.18 19.19 -3.12
N LEU A 34 5.05 19.37 -2.42
CA LEU A 34 4.53 18.40 -1.49
C LEU A 34 4.16 17.09 -2.21
N TYR A 35 3.52 17.19 -3.38
CA TYR A 35 3.15 16.02 -4.19
C TYR A 35 4.38 15.24 -4.65
N GLN A 36 5.40 15.93 -5.18
CA GLN A 36 6.63 15.27 -5.62
C GLN A 36 7.35 14.57 -4.47
N LEU A 37 7.44 15.21 -3.31
CA LEU A 37 8.05 14.60 -2.12
C LEU A 37 7.23 13.39 -1.63
N ALA A 38 5.92 13.52 -1.53
CA ALA A 38 5.04 12.43 -1.13
C ALA A 38 5.09 11.25 -2.13
N LYS A 39 5.22 11.54 -3.44
CA LYS A 39 5.38 10.54 -4.49
C LYS A 39 6.68 9.75 -4.33
N ALA A 40 7.78 10.44 -4.04
CA ALA A 40 9.10 9.80 -3.86
C ALA A 40 9.11 8.82 -2.68
N HIS A 41 8.22 9.02 -1.69
CA HIS A 41 8.12 8.17 -0.49
C HIS A 41 6.87 7.30 -0.45
N THR A 42 6.07 7.21 -1.53
CA THR A 42 4.81 6.44 -1.59
C THR A 42 3.80 6.82 -0.48
N LEU A 43 3.66 8.13 -0.21
CA LEU A 43 2.86 8.69 0.87
C LEU A 43 1.68 9.57 0.39
N ARG A 44 1.41 9.59 -0.93
CA ARG A 44 0.39 10.47 -1.52
C ARG A 44 -1.01 10.21 -0.97
N ALA A 45 -1.36 8.95 -0.78
CA ALA A 45 -2.67 8.57 -0.25
C ALA A 45 -2.86 9.03 1.19
N ALA A 46 -1.85 8.89 2.04
CA ALA A 46 -1.89 9.38 3.42
C ALA A 46 -2.00 10.91 3.48
N VAL A 47 -1.24 11.62 2.63
CA VAL A 47 -1.34 13.09 2.51
C VAL A 47 -2.72 13.52 2.06
N PHE A 48 -3.33 12.83 1.08
CA PHE A 48 -4.70 13.13 0.64
C PHE A 48 -5.71 13.06 1.79
N ILE A 49 -5.62 12.03 2.63
CA ILE A 49 -6.52 11.87 3.78
C ILE A 49 -6.41 13.06 4.72
N ALA A 50 -5.19 13.51 5.03
CA ALA A 50 -4.97 14.70 5.84
C ALA A 50 -5.53 15.98 5.18
N LEU A 51 -5.24 16.22 3.90
CA LEU A 51 -5.75 17.37 3.17
C LEU A 51 -7.27 17.38 3.13
N ARG A 52 -7.89 16.25 2.86
CA ARG A 52 -9.35 16.09 2.85
C ARG A 52 -9.96 16.43 4.21
N SER A 53 -9.38 15.97 5.31
CA SER A 53 -9.86 16.27 6.66
C SER A 53 -9.70 17.75 7.04
N ALA A 54 -8.75 18.47 6.42
CA ALA A 54 -8.60 19.91 6.53
C ALA A 54 -9.52 20.72 5.59
N GLY A 55 -10.36 20.04 4.78
CA GLY A 55 -11.19 20.69 3.77
C GLY A 55 -10.43 21.21 2.54
N VAL A 56 -9.17 20.78 2.35
CA VAL A 56 -8.35 21.16 1.21
C VAL A 56 -8.49 20.12 0.10
N GLN A 57 -8.89 20.59 -1.08
CA GLN A 57 -9.05 19.72 -2.26
C GLN A 57 -7.85 19.85 -3.19
N ASP A 58 -7.25 18.71 -3.56
CA ASP A 58 -6.24 18.63 -4.60
C ASP A 58 -6.50 17.40 -5.47
N ARG A 59 -6.64 17.64 -6.78
CA ARG A 59 -7.00 16.60 -7.74
C ARG A 59 -5.93 15.53 -7.89
N SER A 60 -4.67 15.91 -7.84
CA SER A 60 -3.54 14.98 -8.03
C SER A 60 -3.44 14.00 -6.85
N PHE A 61 -3.55 14.51 -5.62
CA PHE A 61 -3.58 13.68 -4.43
C PHE A 61 -4.83 12.79 -4.38
N GLN A 62 -6.00 13.30 -4.78
CA GLN A 62 -7.24 12.52 -4.85
C GLN A 62 -7.11 11.35 -5.84
N GLN A 63 -6.55 11.59 -7.03
CA GLN A 63 -6.31 10.54 -8.01
C GLN A 63 -5.34 9.48 -7.51
N ALA A 64 -4.27 9.89 -6.81
CA ALA A 64 -3.32 8.98 -6.21
C ALA A 64 -3.98 8.10 -5.13
N TYR A 65 -4.81 8.68 -4.26
CA TYR A 65 -5.59 7.95 -3.26
C TYR A 65 -6.55 6.94 -3.91
N ASN A 66 -7.34 7.36 -4.89
CA ASN A 66 -8.27 6.46 -5.58
C ASN A 66 -7.53 5.28 -6.24
N LYS A 67 -6.34 5.52 -6.80
CA LYS A 67 -5.47 4.47 -7.35
C LYS A 67 -4.97 3.52 -6.27
N ALA A 68 -4.56 4.05 -5.11
CA ALA A 68 -4.09 3.24 -3.98
C ALA A 68 -5.21 2.34 -3.43
N VAL A 69 -6.41 2.88 -3.22
CA VAL A 69 -7.58 2.10 -2.77
C VAL A 69 -7.89 0.98 -3.75
N ARG A 70 -7.97 1.28 -5.06
CA ARG A 70 -8.23 0.28 -6.10
C ARG A 70 -7.16 -0.82 -6.09
N LYS A 71 -5.88 -0.45 -6.01
CA LYS A 71 -4.78 -1.42 -5.96
C LYS A 71 -4.87 -2.32 -4.73
N ASN A 72 -5.17 -1.75 -3.55
CA ASN A 72 -5.33 -2.53 -2.33
C ASN A 72 -6.45 -3.56 -2.46
N VAL A 73 -7.62 -3.15 -2.98
CA VAL A 73 -8.76 -4.06 -3.19
C VAL A 73 -8.39 -5.17 -4.18
N MET A 74 -7.72 -4.85 -5.29
CA MET A 74 -7.27 -5.86 -6.26
C MET A 74 -6.32 -6.87 -5.63
N LEU A 75 -5.32 -6.39 -4.87
CA LEU A 75 -4.36 -7.26 -4.18
C LEU A 75 -5.04 -8.15 -3.13
N ASP A 76 -6.07 -7.66 -2.44
CA ASP A 76 -6.83 -8.47 -1.48
C ASP A 76 -7.62 -9.59 -2.17
N VAL A 77 -8.28 -9.29 -3.28
CA VAL A 77 -9.02 -10.29 -4.07
C VAL A 77 -8.05 -11.36 -4.61
N GLU A 78 -6.92 -10.95 -5.18
CA GLU A 78 -5.91 -11.87 -5.69
C GLU A 78 -5.34 -12.76 -4.57
N ARG A 79 -4.99 -12.17 -3.41
CA ARG A 79 -4.46 -12.90 -2.27
C ARG A 79 -5.46 -13.92 -1.74
N THR A 80 -6.73 -13.55 -1.60
CA THR A 80 -7.79 -14.46 -1.15
C THR A 80 -7.91 -15.65 -2.09
N ALA A 81 -7.94 -15.41 -3.41
CA ALA A 81 -8.02 -16.49 -4.39
C ALA A 81 -6.80 -17.44 -4.35
N ILE A 82 -5.59 -16.90 -4.12
CA ILE A 82 -4.38 -17.73 -3.95
C ILE A 82 -4.50 -18.58 -2.68
N PHE A 83 -4.91 -18.00 -1.56
CA PHE A 83 -5.02 -18.70 -0.29
C PHE A 83 -6.06 -19.81 -0.32
N GLU A 84 -7.21 -19.59 -0.95
CA GLU A 84 -8.22 -20.64 -1.17
C GLU A 84 -7.64 -21.83 -1.93
N ARG A 85 -6.79 -21.59 -2.94
CA ARG A 85 -6.11 -22.68 -3.67
C ARG A 85 -5.08 -23.40 -2.81
N PHE A 86 -4.35 -22.68 -1.98
CA PHE A 86 -3.38 -23.30 -1.06
C PHE A 86 -4.08 -24.16 -0.02
N GLU A 87 -5.20 -23.71 0.55
CA GLU A 87 -6.01 -24.48 1.49
C GLU A 87 -6.56 -25.75 0.87
N GLN A 88 -7.10 -25.69 -0.36
CA GLN A 88 -7.60 -26.85 -1.09
C GLN A 88 -6.53 -27.91 -1.33
N GLN A 89 -5.27 -27.52 -1.40
CA GLN A 89 -4.12 -28.42 -1.63
C GLN A 89 -3.36 -28.77 -0.34
N GLY A 90 -3.83 -28.29 0.83
CA GLY A 90 -3.16 -28.52 2.11
C GLY A 90 -1.77 -27.87 2.19
N ILE A 91 -1.56 -26.75 1.48
CA ILE A 91 -0.31 -26.01 1.49
C ILE A 91 -0.37 -25.00 2.62
N TRP A 92 0.55 -25.09 3.58
CA TRP A 92 0.70 -24.07 4.61
C TRP A 92 1.22 -22.76 4.03
N TYR A 93 0.67 -21.66 4.48
CA TYR A 93 1.06 -20.29 4.05
C TYR A 93 0.91 -19.27 5.16
N MET A 94 1.57 -18.13 5.00
CA MET A 94 1.42 -16.96 5.86
C MET A 94 1.58 -15.68 5.01
N SER A 95 0.65 -14.75 5.19
CA SER A 95 0.77 -13.40 4.63
C SER A 95 1.84 -12.61 5.37
N LEU A 96 2.64 -11.83 4.67
CA LEU A 96 3.73 -11.05 5.25
C LEU A 96 3.58 -9.55 5.01
N LYS A 97 4.34 -8.77 5.80
CA LYS A 97 4.58 -7.34 5.60
C LYS A 97 3.33 -6.49 5.32
N GLY A 98 3.28 -5.93 4.10
CA GLY A 98 2.34 -4.88 3.71
C GLY A 98 0.88 -5.26 3.85
N SER A 99 0.50 -6.49 3.50
CA SER A 99 -0.87 -7.01 3.59
C SER A 99 -1.40 -7.07 5.03
N ILE A 100 -0.51 -7.29 6.00
CA ILE A 100 -0.85 -7.26 7.43
C ILE A 100 -0.79 -5.83 7.96
N LEU A 101 0.29 -5.10 7.63
CA LEU A 101 0.51 -3.77 8.17
C LEU A 101 -0.55 -2.75 7.72
N LYS A 102 -1.14 -2.90 6.54
CA LYS A 102 -2.17 -1.96 6.06
C LYS A 102 -3.42 -1.94 6.96
N GLU A 103 -3.72 -3.04 7.65
CA GLU A 103 -4.85 -3.13 8.57
C GLU A 103 -4.66 -2.30 9.86
N LEU A 104 -3.43 -1.87 10.14
CA LEU A 104 -3.10 -1.01 11.27
C LEU A 104 -3.31 0.48 10.96
N TYR A 105 -3.54 0.83 9.70
CA TYR A 105 -3.77 2.21 9.29
C TYR A 105 -5.25 2.59 9.46
N PRO A 106 -5.56 3.83 9.86
CA PRO A 106 -6.92 4.29 10.10
C PRO A 106 -7.87 4.16 8.93
N GLU A 107 -7.35 4.20 7.70
CA GLU A 107 -8.18 4.19 6.49
C GLU A 107 -7.56 3.36 5.37
N ASN A 108 -8.40 2.61 4.65
CA ASN A 108 -7.96 1.84 3.50
C ASN A 108 -7.37 2.76 2.42
N GLY A 109 -6.28 2.31 1.82
CA GLY A 109 -5.52 3.09 0.84
C GLY A 109 -4.47 4.01 1.44
N MET A 110 -4.51 4.33 2.73
CA MET A 110 -3.50 5.15 3.39
C MET A 110 -2.08 4.57 3.20
N ARG A 111 -1.94 3.25 3.32
CA ARG A 111 -0.74 2.54 2.91
C ARG A 111 -0.85 2.17 1.42
N GLU A 112 -0.03 2.80 0.59
CA GLU A 112 0.10 2.44 -0.84
C GLU A 112 0.79 1.07 -0.94
N MET A 113 0.07 0.06 -1.46
CA MET A 113 0.58 -1.31 -1.64
C MET A 113 1.16 -1.51 -3.04
N ALA A 114 2.23 -2.30 -3.15
CA ALA A 114 2.84 -2.67 -4.43
C ALA A 114 2.49 -4.11 -4.85
N ASP A 115 2.55 -5.04 -3.91
CA ASP A 115 2.51 -6.48 -4.10
C ASP A 115 1.92 -7.23 -2.90
N ASN A 116 1.78 -8.54 -3.04
CA ASN A 116 1.47 -9.47 -1.97
C ASN A 116 2.71 -10.32 -1.66
N ASP A 117 3.25 -10.17 -0.46
CA ASP A 117 4.30 -11.06 0.05
C ASP A 117 3.67 -12.25 0.78
N VAL A 118 4.01 -13.46 0.38
CA VAL A 118 3.47 -14.69 0.96
C VAL A 118 4.60 -15.68 1.24
N LEU A 119 4.69 -16.13 2.47
CA LEU A 119 5.52 -17.27 2.85
C LEU A 119 4.68 -18.54 2.70
N TYR A 120 5.27 -19.62 2.21
CA TYR A 120 4.60 -20.90 2.05
C TYR A 120 5.58 -22.08 2.31
N ASP A 121 5.05 -23.29 2.45
CA ASP A 121 5.85 -24.49 2.63
C ASP A 121 6.76 -24.74 1.42
N SER A 122 8.07 -24.57 1.63
CA SER A 122 9.08 -24.72 0.58
C SER A 122 9.13 -26.12 -0.05
N THR A 123 8.68 -27.15 0.66
CA THR A 123 8.59 -28.52 0.13
C THR A 123 7.50 -28.66 -0.95
N LYS A 124 6.57 -27.69 -1.00
CA LYS A 124 5.45 -27.60 -1.93
C LYS A 124 5.68 -26.67 -3.12
N GLN A 125 6.94 -26.26 -3.37
CA GLN A 125 7.29 -25.30 -4.41
C GLN A 125 6.76 -25.68 -5.81
N SER A 126 6.78 -26.95 -6.16
CA SER A 126 6.28 -27.42 -7.47
C SER A 126 4.77 -27.28 -7.61
N GLU A 127 4.03 -27.58 -6.55
CA GLU A 127 2.58 -27.42 -6.47
C GLU A 127 2.18 -25.94 -6.50
N VAL A 128 2.85 -25.10 -5.69
CA VAL A 128 2.64 -23.66 -5.68
C VAL A 128 2.87 -23.08 -7.08
N LYS A 129 3.97 -23.45 -7.75
CA LYS A 129 4.24 -23.00 -9.12
C LYS A 129 3.11 -23.37 -10.08
N LYS A 130 2.59 -24.60 -10.01
CA LYS A 130 1.47 -25.05 -10.87
C LYS A 130 0.21 -24.24 -10.60
N ILE A 131 -0.13 -23.98 -9.31
CA ILE A 131 -1.27 -23.16 -8.92
C ILE A 131 -1.12 -21.77 -9.52
N MET A 132 0.02 -21.09 -9.28
CA MET A 132 0.24 -19.72 -9.74
C MET A 132 0.15 -19.61 -11.28
N LEU A 133 0.76 -20.55 -12.02
CA LEU A 133 0.67 -20.60 -13.47
C LEU A 133 -0.78 -20.81 -13.95
N SER A 134 -1.55 -21.68 -13.29
CA SER A 134 -2.97 -21.90 -13.63
C SER A 134 -3.86 -20.70 -13.39
N MET A 135 -3.44 -19.78 -12.50
CA MET A 135 -4.10 -18.51 -12.20
C MET A 135 -3.62 -17.36 -13.12
N GLY A 136 -2.73 -17.64 -14.06
CA GLY A 136 -2.23 -16.66 -15.03
C GLY A 136 -1.00 -15.87 -14.60
N TYR A 137 -0.36 -16.25 -13.51
CA TYR A 137 0.92 -15.66 -13.11
C TYR A 137 2.08 -16.22 -13.92
N SER A 138 3.12 -15.44 -14.11
CA SER A 138 4.40 -15.88 -14.69
C SER A 138 5.47 -15.98 -13.61
N ALA A 139 6.39 -16.94 -13.75
CA ALA A 139 7.52 -17.11 -12.84
C ALA A 139 8.77 -16.43 -13.43
N GLU A 140 9.28 -15.39 -12.78
CA GLU A 140 10.50 -14.70 -13.21
C GLU A 140 11.77 -15.34 -12.63
N SER A 141 11.71 -15.84 -11.39
CA SER A 141 12.78 -16.68 -10.82
C SER A 141 12.20 -17.71 -9.87
N VAL A 142 12.64 -18.97 -10.01
CA VAL A 142 12.21 -20.07 -9.14
C VAL A 142 13.45 -20.77 -8.62
N GLY A 143 13.58 -20.87 -7.30
CA GLY A 143 14.62 -21.69 -6.67
C GLY A 143 15.95 -20.99 -6.42
N LYS A 144 16.03 -19.66 -6.49
CA LYS A 144 17.14 -18.89 -5.93
C LYS A 144 16.64 -18.19 -4.67
N THR A 145 17.27 -18.49 -3.56
CA THR A 145 17.13 -17.73 -2.32
C THR A 145 17.75 -16.36 -2.56
N HIS A 146 16.94 -15.37 -2.92
CA HIS A 146 17.35 -13.98 -2.82
C HIS A 146 16.91 -13.47 -1.45
N HIS A 147 17.87 -13.36 -0.56
CA HIS A 147 17.82 -12.47 0.57
C HIS A 147 18.39 -11.14 0.07
N ASP A 148 17.54 -10.22 -0.30
CA ASP A 148 17.87 -8.81 -0.39
C ASP A 148 17.10 -8.06 0.69
#